data_156c2d541a3c77d924a642d6f4601cf9
#
_entry.id   156c2d541a3c77d924a642d6f4601cf9
#
_cell.length_a   1.000
_cell.length_b   1.000
_cell.length_c   1.000
_cell.angle_alpha   90.00
_cell.angle_beta   90.00
_cell.angle_gamma   90.00
#
_symmetry.space_group_name_H-M   'P 1'
#
loop_
_entity.id
_entity.type
_entity.pdbx_description
1 polymer ?
#
loop_
_entity_poly.entity_id
_entity_poly.type
_entity_poly.pdbx_seq_one_letter_code
_entity_poly.pdbx_strand_id
1 'polypeptide(L)'
;MLEQFLALSRILTGVEHLDSALGSQYLDRLVSTPFGPAVRQILERFAKFKPNETLPDRVKKEIVGDDALRPAACQIILLWYTSALWDNGTIPISLRYGTQDEYFSGLAWSIIGAHPPGLSGGYFGHWRYRPENEPKVTAP
;
A
#
# COMPACT_ATOMS: atom_id res chain seq x y z
N MET A 1 -0.51 16.35 -6.04
CA MET A 1 0.34 15.14 -5.93
C MET A 1 -0.34 14.01 -5.16
N LEU A 2 -0.88 14.24 -3.94
CA LEU A 2 -1.56 13.20 -3.15
C LEU A 2 -2.74 12.55 -3.90
N GLU A 3 -3.64 13.33 -4.47
CA GLU A 3 -4.79 12.81 -5.24
C GLU A 3 -4.37 11.89 -6.39
N GLN A 4 -3.30 12.26 -7.10
CA GLN A 4 -2.77 11.44 -8.18
C GLN A 4 -2.15 10.14 -7.65
N PHE A 5 -1.47 10.21 -6.50
CA PHE A 5 -0.91 9.05 -5.83
C PHE A 5 -2.00 8.08 -5.39
N LEU A 6 -3.07 8.59 -4.76
CA LEU A 6 -4.22 7.76 -4.35
C LEU A 6 -4.93 7.14 -5.56
N ALA A 7 -5.16 7.92 -6.64
CA ALA A 7 -5.77 7.40 -7.85
C ALA A 7 -4.93 6.30 -8.51
N LEU A 8 -3.62 6.48 -8.61
CA LEU A 8 -2.69 5.47 -9.09
C LEU A 8 -2.68 4.24 -8.18
N SER A 9 -2.61 4.45 -6.86
CA SER A 9 -2.57 3.38 -5.86
C SER A 9 -3.81 2.50 -5.93
N ARG A 10 -5.01 3.05 -6.15
CA ARG A 10 -6.24 2.27 -6.35
C ARG A 10 -6.09 1.29 -7.53
N ILE A 11 -5.52 1.75 -8.63
CA ILE A 11 -5.28 0.89 -9.81
C ILE A 11 -4.23 -0.16 -9.52
N LEU A 12 -3.12 0.22 -8.89
CA LEU A 12 -2.02 -0.69 -8.59
C LEU A 12 -2.38 -1.76 -7.55
N THR A 13 -3.22 -1.41 -6.57
CA THR A 13 -3.63 -2.34 -5.50
C THR A 13 -4.92 -3.09 -5.83
N GLY A 14 -5.75 -2.58 -6.73
CA GLY A 14 -7.10 -3.09 -6.98
C GLY A 14 -8.10 -2.77 -5.87
N VAL A 15 -7.77 -1.85 -4.94
CA VAL A 15 -8.60 -1.46 -3.80
C VAL A 15 -9.14 -0.05 -4.01
N GLU A 16 -10.47 0.10 -4.05
CA GLU A 16 -11.12 1.38 -4.34
C GLU A 16 -11.00 2.40 -3.19
N HIS A 17 -11.14 1.93 -1.96
CA HIS A 17 -11.14 2.79 -0.77
C HIS A 17 -9.81 2.70 -0.04
N LEU A 18 -8.93 3.66 -0.29
CA LEU A 18 -7.66 3.81 0.39
C LEU A 18 -7.71 5.00 1.36
N ASP A 19 -7.18 4.81 2.56
CA ASP A 19 -7.10 5.88 3.56
C ASP A 19 -6.18 7.01 3.08
N SER A 20 -6.69 8.24 3.07
CA SER A 20 -5.97 9.39 2.54
C SER A 20 -4.86 9.89 3.47
N ALA A 21 -5.04 9.75 4.80
CA ALA A 21 -4.02 10.14 5.77
C ALA A 21 -2.83 9.17 5.68
N LEU A 22 -3.12 7.87 5.62
CA LEU A 22 -2.12 6.84 5.39
C LEU A 22 -1.42 7.03 4.04
N GLY A 23 -2.18 7.37 2.98
CA GLY A 23 -1.63 7.67 1.66
C GLY A 23 -0.67 8.85 1.65
N SER A 24 -0.95 9.90 2.45
CA SER A 24 -0.03 11.02 2.61
C SER A 24 1.29 10.59 3.26
N GLN A 25 1.22 9.81 4.33
CA GLN A 25 2.40 9.29 5.03
C GLN A 25 3.23 8.39 4.10
N TYR A 26 2.59 7.53 3.33
CA TYR A 26 3.26 6.65 2.39
C TYR A 26 3.93 7.41 1.25
N LEU A 27 3.28 8.44 0.71
CA LEU A 27 3.86 9.28 -0.33
C LEU A 27 5.10 10.01 0.17
N ASP A 28 5.04 10.64 1.34
CA ASP A 28 6.16 11.35 1.94
C ASP A 28 7.33 10.41 2.21
N ARG A 29 7.04 9.22 2.69
CA ARG A 29 8.02 8.19 2.96
C ARG A 29 8.69 7.68 1.68
N LEU A 30 7.92 7.40 0.61
CA LEU A 30 8.44 6.97 -0.68
C LEU A 30 9.32 8.04 -1.33
N VAL A 31 8.88 9.29 -1.30
CA VAL A 31 9.60 10.41 -1.90
C VAL A 31 10.94 10.68 -1.20
N SER A 32 11.04 10.31 0.08
CA SER A 32 12.26 10.44 0.89
C SER A 32 13.27 9.30 0.66
N THR A 33 12.92 8.28 -0.12
CA THR A 33 13.78 7.14 -0.45
C THR A 33 14.51 7.33 -1.78
N PRO A 34 15.46 6.46 -2.13
CA PRO A 34 16.06 6.41 -3.47
C PRO A 34 15.03 6.20 -4.60
N PHE A 35 13.82 5.72 -4.31
CA PHE A 35 12.72 5.61 -5.27
C PHE A 35 12.02 6.95 -5.56
N GLY A 36 12.27 7.99 -4.77
CA GLY A 36 11.59 9.29 -4.88
C GLY A 36 11.57 9.89 -6.31
N PRO A 37 12.68 9.93 -7.03
CA PRO A 37 12.69 10.41 -8.42
C PRO A 37 11.77 9.58 -9.33
N ALA A 38 11.82 8.26 -9.24
CA ALA A 38 10.97 7.35 -10.03
C ALA A 38 9.48 7.49 -9.66
N VAL A 39 9.16 7.67 -8.38
CA VAL A 39 7.78 7.91 -7.93
C VAL A 39 7.24 9.22 -8.52
N ARG A 40 8.02 10.31 -8.52
CA ARG A 40 7.62 11.58 -9.16
C ARG A 40 7.39 11.39 -10.66
N GLN A 41 8.29 10.69 -11.33
CA GLN A 41 8.16 10.41 -12.78
C GLN A 41 6.90 9.56 -13.08
N ILE A 42 6.60 8.58 -12.25
CA ILE A 42 5.37 7.79 -12.35
C ILE A 42 4.14 8.70 -12.25
N LEU A 43 4.09 9.58 -11.25
CA LEU A 43 2.95 10.48 -11.04
C LEU A 43 2.80 11.50 -12.17
N GLU A 44 3.89 12.04 -12.68
CA GLU A 44 3.88 12.92 -13.85
C GLU A 44 3.41 12.22 -15.13
N ARG A 45 3.80 10.96 -15.33
CA ARG A 45 3.33 10.12 -16.43
C ARG A 45 1.85 9.81 -16.30
N PHE A 46 1.43 9.40 -15.11
CA PHE A 46 0.04 9.09 -14.78
C PHE A 46 -0.89 10.29 -14.97
N ALA A 47 -0.45 11.50 -14.62
CA ALA A 47 -1.21 12.74 -14.79
C ALA A 47 -1.55 13.04 -16.27
N LYS A 48 -0.80 12.49 -17.22
CA LYS A 48 -1.06 12.63 -18.65
C LYS A 48 -2.04 11.62 -19.21
N PHE A 49 -2.44 10.63 -18.40
CA PHE A 49 -3.42 9.63 -18.82
C PHE A 49 -4.83 10.19 -18.71
N LYS A 50 -5.64 9.94 -19.74
CA LYS A 50 -7.06 10.28 -19.68
C LYS A 50 -7.78 9.23 -18.83
N PRO A 51 -8.69 9.64 -17.93
CA PRO A 51 -9.54 8.71 -17.20
C PRO A 51 -10.53 8.06 -18.17
N ASN A 52 -10.34 6.80 -18.47
CA ASN A 52 -11.21 5.97 -19.30
C ASN A 52 -11.03 4.49 -18.91
N GLU A 53 -11.83 3.61 -19.51
CA GLU A 53 -11.81 2.17 -19.25
C GLU A 53 -10.45 1.51 -19.52
N THR A 54 -9.59 2.12 -20.34
CA THR A 54 -8.26 1.59 -20.65
C THR A 54 -7.18 2.04 -19.68
N LEU A 55 -7.53 2.85 -18.68
CA LEU A 55 -6.56 3.41 -17.73
C LEU A 55 -5.77 2.33 -16.97
N PRO A 56 -6.38 1.23 -16.46
CA PRO A 56 -5.64 0.16 -15.81
C PRO A 56 -4.63 -0.52 -16.75
N ASP A 57 -5.01 -0.77 -18.01
CA ASP A 57 -4.12 -1.39 -19.00
C ASP A 57 -2.95 -0.46 -19.34
N ARG A 58 -3.18 0.84 -19.40
CA ARG A 58 -2.11 1.81 -19.61
C ARG A 58 -1.15 1.85 -18.44
N VAL A 59 -1.65 1.86 -17.21
CA VAL A 59 -0.80 1.78 -16.01
C VAL A 59 0.03 0.50 -16.03
N LYS A 60 -0.58 -0.63 -16.34
CA LYS A 60 0.12 -1.91 -16.46
C LYS A 60 1.21 -1.87 -17.53
N LYS A 61 0.92 -1.33 -18.71
CA LYS A 61 1.84 -1.30 -19.84
C LYS A 61 2.94 -0.24 -19.69
N GLU A 62 2.55 1.00 -19.34
CA GLU A 62 3.42 2.16 -19.41
C GLU A 62 4.12 2.50 -18.09
N ILE A 63 3.69 1.92 -16.96
CA ILE A 63 4.31 2.10 -15.64
C ILE A 63 4.90 0.79 -15.15
N VAL A 64 4.07 -0.25 -14.97
CA VAL A 64 4.54 -1.55 -14.47
C VAL A 64 5.39 -2.28 -15.50
N GLY A 65 5.11 -2.10 -16.79
CA GLY A 65 5.87 -2.67 -17.90
C GLY A 65 7.20 -1.95 -18.19
N ASP A 66 7.42 -0.76 -17.66
CA ASP A 66 8.65 0.01 -17.82
C ASP A 66 9.69 -0.44 -16.78
N ASP A 67 10.82 -0.99 -17.23
CA ASP A 67 11.86 -1.54 -16.36
C ASP A 67 12.46 -0.53 -15.39
N ALA A 68 12.50 0.75 -15.77
CA ALA A 68 13.01 1.82 -14.90
C ALA A 68 12.01 2.23 -13.81
N LEU A 69 10.70 2.11 -14.09
CA LEU A 69 9.64 2.54 -13.17
C LEU A 69 9.05 1.39 -12.34
N ARG A 70 9.13 0.16 -12.86
CA ARG A 70 8.59 -1.05 -12.19
C ARG A 70 9.04 -1.17 -10.74
N PRO A 71 10.33 -1.00 -10.36
CA PRO A 71 10.74 -1.12 -8.96
C PRO A 71 10.00 -0.16 -8.04
N ALA A 72 9.79 1.10 -8.48
CA ALA A 72 9.06 2.08 -7.69
C ALA A 72 7.55 1.77 -7.63
N ALA A 73 6.96 1.28 -8.72
CA ALA A 73 5.57 0.82 -8.72
C ALA A 73 5.37 -0.37 -7.76
N CYS A 74 6.28 -1.33 -7.75
CA CYS A 74 6.27 -2.44 -6.80
C CYS A 74 6.41 -1.97 -5.34
N GLN A 75 7.21 -0.92 -5.08
CA GLN A 75 7.32 -0.35 -3.75
C GLN A 75 6.00 0.29 -3.28
N ILE A 76 5.27 0.95 -4.18
CA ILE A 76 3.94 1.49 -3.86
C ILE A 76 3.00 0.34 -3.44
N ILE A 77 2.95 -0.73 -4.21
CA ILE A 77 2.12 -1.90 -3.90
C ILE A 77 2.52 -2.53 -2.56
N LEU A 78 3.80 -2.81 -2.39
CA LEU A 78 4.32 -3.43 -1.17
C LEU A 78 3.97 -2.60 0.08
N LEU A 79 4.12 -1.27 -0.02
CA LEU A 79 3.84 -0.37 1.08
C LEU A 79 2.37 -0.41 1.51
N TRP A 80 1.44 -0.39 0.56
CA TRP A 80 0.02 -0.52 0.86
C TRP A 80 -0.37 -1.87 1.47
N TYR A 81 0.23 -2.96 0.99
CA TYR A 81 -0.11 -4.30 1.47
C TYR A 81 0.52 -4.63 2.82
N THR A 82 1.75 -4.18 3.07
CA THR A 82 2.56 -4.67 4.20
C THR A 82 3.16 -3.57 5.08
N SER A 83 2.93 -2.29 4.75
CA SER A 83 3.60 -1.12 5.35
C SER A 83 5.13 -1.16 5.27
N ALA A 84 5.70 -2.01 4.42
CA ALA A 84 7.13 -2.22 4.30
C ALA A 84 7.71 -1.56 3.04
N LEU A 85 8.94 -1.11 3.13
CA LEU A 85 9.77 -0.68 2.00
C LEU A 85 10.98 -1.61 1.89
N TRP A 86 11.34 -1.97 0.67
CA TRP A 86 12.61 -2.61 0.41
C TRP A 86 13.74 -1.60 0.52
N ASP A 87 14.77 -1.98 1.25
CA ASP A 87 16.03 -1.25 1.25
C ASP A 87 16.83 -1.70 0.03
N ASN A 88 16.73 -0.90 -1.05
CA ASN A 88 17.35 -1.22 -2.32
C ASN A 88 18.86 -0.95 -2.23
N GLY A 89 19.65 -1.97 -2.04
CA GLY A 89 21.12 -1.89 -1.98
C GLY A 89 21.75 -2.63 -0.81
N THR A 90 20.94 -3.22 0.08
CA THR A 90 21.47 -4.07 1.13
C THR A 90 21.42 -5.55 0.75
N ILE A 91 22.49 -6.29 0.98
CA ILE A 91 22.51 -7.75 0.92
C ILE A 91 22.82 -8.24 2.35
N PRO A 92 21.91 -8.98 3.00
CA PRO A 92 20.62 -9.45 2.51
C PRO A 92 19.58 -8.33 2.37
N ILE A 93 18.63 -8.53 1.44
CA ILE A 93 17.50 -7.59 1.24
C ILE A 93 16.79 -7.38 2.57
N SER A 94 16.78 -6.15 3.06
CA SER A 94 16.06 -5.80 4.28
C SER A 94 14.73 -5.10 3.96
N LEU A 95 13.70 -5.44 4.76
CA LEU A 95 12.43 -4.76 4.75
C LEU A 95 12.41 -3.76 5.91
N ARG A 96 12.12 -2.50 5.60
CA ARG A 96 11.86 -1.48 6.62
C ARG A 96 10.36 -1.32 6.78
N TYR A 97 9.86 -1.80 7.89
CA TYR A 97 8.45 -1.63 8.25
C TYR A 97 8.18 -0.20 8.72
N GLY A 98 6.93 0.24 8.58
CA GLY A 98 6.43 1.48 9.13
C GLY A 98 6.18 1.41 10.63
N THR A 99 5.27 2.26 11.07
CA THR A 99 4.76 2.20 12.44
C THR A 99 3.89 0.97 12.66
N GLN A 100 3.59 0.66 13.93
CA GLN A 100 2.67 -0.42 14.26
C GLN A 100 1.28 -0.19 13.68
N ASP A 101 0.80 1.05 13.69
CA ASP A 101 -0.52 1.40 13.15
C ASP A 101 -0.57 1.23 11.63
N GLU A 102 0.49 1.62 10.91
CA GLU A 102 0.63 1.36 9.49
C GLU A 102 0.62 -0.15 9.18
N TYR A 103 1.32 -0.94 9.98
CA TYR A 103 1.35 -2.39 9.83
C TYR A 103 -0.04 -3.01 10.02
N PHE A 104 -0.78 -2.57 11.06
CA PHE A 104 -2.14 -3.04 11.30
C PHE A 104 -3.13 -2.61 10.21
N SER A 105 -2.85 -1.50 9.55
CA SER A 105 -3.67 -0.97 8.45
C SER A 105 -3.32 -1.57 7.08
N GLY A 106 -2.33 -2.45 7.01
CA GLY A 106 -1.90 -3.09 5.77
C GLY A 106 -3.02 -3.88 5.08
N LEU A 107 -3.19 -3.68 3.79
CA LEU A 107 -4.26 -4.31 2.98
C LEU A 107 -4.21 -5.85 3.00
N ALA A 108 -3.03 -6.43 3.24
CA ALA A 108 -2.87 -7.89 3.28
C ALA A 108 -3.82 -8.53 4.28
N TRP A 109 -4.02 -7.92 5.44
CA TRP A 109 -4.83 -8.49 6.52
C TRP A 109 -6.30 -8.60 6.16
N SER A 110 -6.87 -7.54 5.59
CA SER A 110 -8.27 -7.53 5.16
C SER A 110 -8.52 -8.50 4.00
N ILE A 111 -7.58 -8.61 3.06
CA ILE A 111 -7.72 -9.49 1.88
C ILE A 111 -7.67 -10.96 2.28
N ILE A 112 -6.80 -11.35 3.20
CA ILE A 112 -6.73 -12.73 3.68
C ILE A 112 -7.77 -13.03 4.77
N GLY A 113 -8.54 -12.03 5.21
CA GLY A 113 -9.54 -12.17 6.27
C GLY A 113 -8.92 -12.57 7.61
N ALA A 114 -7.77 -11.98 7.95
CA ALA A 114 -7.04 -12.28 9.16
C ALA A 114 -6.77 -11.03 9.99
N HIS A 115 -6.56 -11.21 11.29
CA HIS A 115 -6.07 -10.15 12.16
C HIS A 115 -4.56 -9.99 12.02
N PRO A 116 -4.04 -8.76 12.02
CA PRO A 116 -2.60 -8.55 12.12
C PRO A 116 -2.04 -9.20 13.38
N PRO A 117 -0.92 -9.94 13.28
CA PRO A 117 -0.23 -10.43 14.48
C PRO A 117 0.15 -9.29 15.42
N GLY A 118 -0.16 -9.46 16.71
CA GLY A 118 0.07 -8.43 17.73
C GLY A 118 -1.08 -7.47 17.95
N LEU A 119 -2.10 -7.45 17.08
CA LEU A 119 -3.33 -6.70 17.34
C LEU A 119 -4.15 -7.42 18.43
N SER A 120 -4.50 -6.70 19.49
CA SER A 120 -5.38 -7.23 20.54
C SER A 120 -6.84 -6.93 20.21
N GLY A 121 -7.66 -7.97 20.14
CA GLY A 121 -9.12 -7.83 20.00
C GLY A 121 -9.84 -7.57 21.33
N GLY A 122 -9.10 -7.36 22.43
CA GLY A 122 -9.66 -7.08 23.75
C GLY A 122 -10.23 -8.30 24.49
N TYR A 123 -10.23 -9.48 23.88
CA TYR A 123 -10.70 -10.72 24.49
C TYR A 123 -9.83 -11.92 24.06
N PHE A 124 -9.85 -12.99 24.89
CA PHE A 124 -9.08 -14.19 24.61
C PHE A 124 -9.63 -14.94 23.38
N GLY A 125 -8.75 -15.27 22.44
CA GLY A 125 -9.11 -16.08 21.27
C GLY A 125 -9.70 -15.29 20.10
N HIS A 126 -9.59 -13.95 20.07
CA HIS A 126 -10.05 -13.11 18.96
C HIS A 126 -9.51 -13.54 17.59
N TRP A 127 -8.31 -14.09 17.54
CA TRP A 127 -7.70 -14.62 16.31
C TRP A 127 -8.42 -15.84 15.70
N ARG A 128 -9.39 -16.44 16.40
CA ARG A 128 -10.21 -17.57 15.90
C ARG A 128 -11.33 -17.12 14.98
N TYR A 129 -11.65 -15.84 14.99
CA TYR A 129 -12.72 -15.26 14.20
C TYR A 129 -12.14 -14.43 13.08
N ARG A 130 -12.85 -14.34 11.96
CA ARG A 130 -12.53 -13.35 10.95
C ARG A 130 -12.90 -11.96 11.47
N PRO A 131 -12.21 -10.87 11.05
CA PRO A 131 -12.48 -9.51 11.52
C PRO A 131 -13.96 -9.10 11.44
N GLU A 132 -14.65 -9.50 10.36
CA GLU A 132 -16.06 -9.22 10.14
C GLU A 132 -17.02 -10.03 11.04
N ASN A 133 -16.55 -11.11 11.64
CA ASN A 133 -17.33 -12.02 12.48
C ASN A 133 -16.96 -11.94 13.96
N GLU A 134 -16.23 -10.89 14.35
CA GLU A 134 -15.90 -10.70 15.76
C GLU A 134 -17.14 -10.51 16.63
N PRO A 135 -17.25 -11.21 17.78
CA PRO A 135 -18.30 -10.93 18.73
C PRO A 135 -18.17 -9.49 19.22
N LYS A 136 -19.26 -8.73 19.17
CA LYS A 136 -19.28 -7.39 19.76
C LYS A 136 -19.13 -7.54 21.27
N VAL A 137 -17.93 -7.27 21.78
CA VAL A 137 -17.70 -7.21 23.23
C VAL A 137 -18.37 -5.96 23.74
N THR A 138 -19.50 -6.09 24.41
CA THR A 138 -20.05 -5.02 25.23
C THR A 138 -19.11 -4.84 26.41
N ALA A 139 -18.48 -3.67 26.51
CA ALA A 139 -17.70 -3.32 27.69
C ALA A 139 -18.57 -3.49 28.95
N PRO A 140 -18.00 -3.98 30.06
CA PRO A 140 -18.71 -4.13 31.33
C PRO A 140 -19.19 -2.80 31.90
#